data_4d78ce73e78dad27241dc46fd57945a0
#
_entry.id   4d78ce73e78dad27241dc46fd57945a0
#
_cell.length_a   1.000
_cell.length_b   1.000
_cell.length_c   1.000
_cell.angle_alpha   90.00
_cell.angle_beta   90.00
_cell.angle_gamma   90.00
#
_symmetry.space_group_name_H-M   'P 1'
#
loop_
_entity.id
_entity.type
_entity.pdbx_description
1 polymer ?
#
loop_
_entity_poly.entity_id
_entity_poly.type
_entity_poly.pdbx_seq_one_letter_code
_entity_poly.pdbx_strand_id
1 'polypeptide(L)'
;MFELHKRLQADTVLIGQFPLCLALLCKDANYPWVILVPQRQGVKEIYQLGGEDRQQLLLESCALAEAMDNIFQGDKLNIATIGNKVPQLHMHHVVRRESDAAWPGPVWGAVE
;
A
#
# COMPACT_ATOMS: atom_id res chain seq x y z
N MET A 1 -11.47 -6.07 -17.80
CA MET A 1 -11.88 -4.98 -16.89
C MET A 1 -11.27 -5.21 -15.50
N PHE A 2 -10.70 -4.18 -14.91
CA PHE A 2 -10.07 -4.30 -13.59
C PHE A 2 -11.12 -4.48 -12.49
N GLU A 3 -10.86 -5.41 -11.58
CA GLU A 3 -11.72 -5.68 -10.44
C GLU A 3 -10.86 -5.81 -9.18
N LEU A 4 -11.15 -5.00 -8.17
CA LEU A 4 -10.43 -5.05 -6.90
C LEU A 4 -10.76 -6.33 -6.14
N HIS A 5 -9.74 -7.03 -5.63
CA HIS A 5 -9.90 -8.26 -4.86
C HIS A 5 -10.84 -8.03 -3.67
N LYS A 6 -11.72 -9.00 -3.42
CA LYS A 6 -12.75 -8.91 -2.37
C LYS A 6 -12.16 -8.64 -0.99
N ARG A 7 -11.02 -9.23 -0.68
CA ARG A 7 -10.37 -9.04 0.62
C ARG A 7 -9.87 -7.63 0.80
N LEU A 8 -9.30 -7.04 -0.27
CA LEU A 8 -8.89 -5.63 -0.25
C LEU A 8 -10.10 -4.71 -0.08
N GLN A 9 -11.21 -5.02 -0.76
CA GLN A 9 -12.46 -4.26 -0.58
C GLN A 9 -12.94 -4.30 0.87
N ALA A 10 -12.87 -5.48 1.51
CA ALA A 10 -13.37 -5.67 2.87
C ALA A 10 -12.50 -4.97 3.91
N ASP A 11 -11.19 -4.95 3.71
CA ASP A 11 -10.22 -4.49 4.72
C ASP A 11 -9.85 -3.02 4.58
N THR A 12 -10.34 -2.33 3.55
CA THR A 12 -9.96 -0.95 3.25
C THR A 12 -11.12 -0.07 2.88
N VAL A 13 -10.85 1.25 2.89
CA VAL A 13 -11.76 2.28 2.36
C VAL A 13 -11.06 2.97 1.20
N LEU A 14 -11.72 3.08 0.06
CA LEU A 14 -11.19 3.83 -1.08
C LEU A 14 -11.13 5.31 -0.73
N ILE A 15 -9.93 5.90 -0.78
CA ILE A 15 -9.74 7.32 -0.46
C ILE A 15 -9.34 8.16 -1.66
N GLY A 16 -8.94 7.55 -2.76
CA GLY A 16 -8.54 8.30 -3.93
C GLY A 16 -8.09 7.42 -5.07
N GLN A 17 -7.70 8.06 -6.15
CA GLN A 17 -7.25 7.39 -7.36
C GLN A 17 -6.15 8.22 -8.02
N PHE A 18 -5.04 7.55 -8.31
CA PHE A 18 -3.97 8.08 -9.15
C PHE A 18 -4.19 7.60 -10.60
N PRO A 19 -3.41 8.11 -11.57
CA PRO A 19 -3.52 7.62 -12.95
C PRO A 19 -3.42 6.10 -13.10
N LEU A 20 -2.59 5.44 -12.33
CA LEU A 20 -2.46 3.98 -12.38
C LEU A 20 -3.18 3.29 -11.22
N CYS A 21 -3.02 3.77 -10.00
CA CYS A 21 -3.41 3.05 -8.79
C CYS A 21 -4.65 3.59 -8.11
N LEU A 22 -5.43 2.68 -7.52
CA LEU A 22 -6.37 3.06 -6.46
C LEU A 22 -5.59 3.25 -5.17
N ALA A 23 -5.99 4.23 -4.36
CA ALA A 23 -5.44 4.46 -3.03
C ALA A 23 -6.47 4.04 -1.98
N LEU A 24 -6.09 3.08 -1.15
CA LEU A 24 -6.97 2.46 -0.17
C LEU A 24 -6.45 2.70 1.24
N LEU A 25 -7.31 3.21 2.11
CA LEU A 25 -6.97 3.35 3.53
C LEU A 25 -7.25 2.04 4.25
N CYS A 26 -6.24 1.47 4.87
CA CYS A 26 -6.40 0.25 5.66
C CYS A 26 -7.22 0.54 6.92
N LYS A 27 -8.13 -0.37 7.26
CA LYS A 27 -9.00 -0.23 8.44
C LYS A 27 -8.28 -0.47 9.77
N ASP A 28 -7.05 -0.99 9.74
CA ASP A 28 -6.25 -1.14 10.95
C ASP A 28 -5.91 0.23 11.52
N ALA A 29 -6.39 0.50 12.73
CA ALA A 29 -6.24 1.80 13.38
C ALA A 29 -4.91 1.98 14.12
N ASN A 30 -4.06 0.95 14.17
CA ASN A 30 -2.79 1.02 14.91
C ASN A 30 -1.74 1.87 14.20
N TYR A 31 -1.84 2.03 12.89
CA TYR A 31 -0.83 2.71 12.06
C TYR A 31 -1.50 3.54 10.96
N PRO A 32 -0.91 4.68 10.56
CA PRO A 32 -1.26 5.29 9.27
C PRO A 32 -0.82 4.32 8.15
N TRP A 33 -1.77 3.82 7.38
CA TRP A 33 -1.54 2.71 6.47
C TRP A 33 -2.38 2.87 5.20
N VAL A 34 -1.72 3.11 4.07
CA VAL A 34 -2.39 3.26 2.77
C VAL A 34 -1.83 2.24 1.80
N ILE A 35 -2.70 1.64 1.02
CA ILE A 35 -2.34 0.62 0.04
C ILE A 35 -2.60 1.16 -1.36
N LEU A 36 -1.62 1.04 -2.26
CA LEU A 36 -1.79 1.32 -3.68
C LEU A 36 -2.04 0.03 -4.45
N VAL A 37 -3.05 0.05 -5.31
CA VAL A 37 -3.37 -1.11 -6.15
C VAL A 37 -3.38 -0.66 -7.60
N PRO A 38 -2.37 -1.10 -8.41
CA PRO A 38 -2.39 -0.81 -9.84
C PRO A 38 -3.62 -1.41 -10.51
N GLN A 39 -4.32 -0.60 -11.30
CA GLN A 39 -5.56 -1.03 -11.97
C GLN A 39 -5.22 -1.82 -13.23
N ARG A 40 -4.56 -2.98 -13.05
CA ARG A 40 -4.19 -3.89 -14.12
C ARG A 40 -4.62 -5.31 -13.75
N GLN A 41 -5.51 -5.88 -14.55
CA GLN A 41 -6.05 -7.21 -14.29
C GLN A 41 -4.98 -8.29 -14.41
N GLY A 42 -5.00 -9.25 -13.47
CA GLY A 42 -4.14 -10.43 -13.54
C GLY A 42 -2.70 -10.22 -13.14
N VAL A 43 -2.33 -9.06 -12.62
CA VAL A 43 -0.97 -8.75 -12.20
C VAL A 43 -0.79 -9.04 -10.72
N LYS A 44 0.22 -9.84 -10.38
CA LYS A 44 0.57 -10.22 -9.01
C LYS A 44 1.87 -9.58 -8.54
N GLU A 45 2.82 -9.37 -9.46
CA GLU A 45 4.17 -8.91 -9.16
C GLU A 45 4.51 -7.66 -9.96
N ILE A 46 5.40 -6.84 -9.41
CA ILE A 46 5.81 -5.60 -10.07
C ILE A 46 6.37 -5.87 -11.48
N TYR A 47 7.20 -6.91 -11.65
CA TYR A 47 7.83 -7.19 -12.93
C TYR A 47 6.84 -7.55 -14.04
N GLN A 48 5.61 -7.92 -13.67
CA GLN A 48 4.56 -8.24 -14.64
C GLN A 48 3.91 -7.00 -15.25
N LEU A 49 4.11 -5.83 -14.64
CA LEU A 49 3.67 -4.56 -15.23
C LEU A 49 4.56 -4.22 -16.42
N GLY A 50 4.00 -3.51 -17.41
CA GLY A 50 4.78 -2.92 -18.49
C GLY A 50 5.75 -1.84 -17.97
N GLY A 51 6.75 -1.46 -18.76
CA GLY A 51 7.77 -0.52 -18.33
C GLY A 51 7.23 0.82 -17.89
N GLU A 52 6.26 1.37 -18.65
CA GLU A 52 5.62 2.64 -18.28
C GLU A 52 4.85 2.53 -16.97
N ASP A 53 4.14 1.41 -16.76
CA ASP A 53 3.37 1.20 -15.52
C ASP A 53 4.29 1.01 -14.32
N ARG A 54 5.45 0.37 -14.49
CA ARG A 54 6.43 0.27 -13.40
C ARG A 54 6.94 1.64 -12.97
N GLN A 55 7.23 2.50 -13.93
CA GLN A 55 7.67 3.87 -13.64
C GLN A 55 6.54 4.68 -12.98
N GLN A 56 5.32 4.54 -13.49
CA GLN A 56 4.16 5.23 -12.93
C GLN A 56 3.87 4.78 -11.50
N LEU A 57 3.99 3.48 -11.23
CA LEU A 57 3.83 2.94 -9.87
C LEU A 57 4.83 3.59 -8.91
N LEU A 58 6.09 3.69 -9.32
CA LEU A 58 7.12 4.31 -8.48
C LEU A 58 6.82 5.78 -8.23
N LEU A 59 6.40 6.52 -9.26
CA LEU A 59 6.01 7.93 -9.09
C LEU A 59 4.86 8.09 -8.10
N GLU A 60 3.83 7.26 -8.23
CA GLU A 60 2.66 7.31 -7.34
C GLU A 60 3.01 6.91 -5.92
N SER A 61 3.83 5.87 -5.77
CA SER A 61 4.31 5.42 -4.46
C SER A 61 5.12 6.51 -3.76
N CYS A 62 6.03 7.16 -4.47
CA CYS A 62 6.83 8.25 -3.90
C CYS A 62 5.97 9.46 -3.53
N ALA A 63 5.00 9.82 -4.36
CA ALA A 63 4.10 10.94 -4.07
C ALA A 63 3.27 10.64 -2.82
N LEU A 64 2.72 9.43 -2.71
CA LEU A 64 1.96 9.01 -1.54
C LEU A 64 2.83 8.98 -0.29
N ALA A 65 4.02 8.40 -0.39
CA ALA A 65 4.95 8.27 0.74
C ALA A 65 5.34 9.64 1.29
N GLU A 66 5.66 10.59 0.41
CA GLU A 66 6.01 11.95 0.81
C GLU A 66 4.84 12.65 1.50
N ALA A 67 3.64 12.50 0.96
CA ALA A 67 2.44 13.10 1.56
C ALA A 67 2.16 12.51 2.95
N MET A 68 2.26 11.19 3.10
CA MET A 68 2.05 10.52 4.38
C MET A 68 3.11 10.96 5.41
N ASP A 69 4.36 11.06 4.99
CA ASP A 69 5.44 11.50 5.87
C ASP A 69 5.21 12.93 6.35
N ASN A 70 4.80 13.81 5.47
CA ASN A 70 4.50 15.22 5.80
C ASN A 70 3.32 15.34 6.76
N ILE A 71 2.28 14.55 6.56
CA ILE A 71 1.06 14.61 7.38
C ILE A 71 1.29 13.99 8.76
N PHE A 72 1.89 12.82 8.82
CA PHE A 72 1.98 12.02 10.05
C PHE A 72 3.31 12.18 10.79
N GLN A 73 4.36 12.67 10.12
CA GLN A 73 5.68 12.94 10.72
C GLN A 73 6.22 11.75 11.52
N GLY A 74 6.32 10.60 10.84
CA GLY A 74 6.83 9.38 11.46
C GLY A 74 8.36 9.32 11.45
N ASP A 75 8.89 8.26 12.07
CA ASP A 75 10.32 7.98 12.12
C ASP A 75 10.80 7.21 10.90
N LYS A 76 9.90 6.45 10.27
CA LYS A 76 10.23 5.62 9.11
C LYS A 76 8.96 5.33 8.29
N LEU A 77 9.16 5.10 7.00
CA LEU A 77 8.12 4.54 6.12
C LEU A 77 8.49 3.10 5.80
N ASN A 78 7.53 2.20 5.92
CA ASN A 78 7.70 0.83 5.42
C ASN A 78 6.83 0.66 4.17
N ILE A 79 7.47 0.26 3.09
CA ILE A 79 6.80 0.03 1.80
C ILE A 79 7.06 -1.42 1.41
N ALA A 80 6.00 -2.16 1.11
CA ALA A 80 6.13 -3.59 0.83
C ALA A 80 5.03 -4.12 -0.06
N THR A 81 5.38 -5.11 -0.87
CA THR A 81 4.43 -5.95 -1.61
C THR A 81 4.56 -7.37 -1.03
N ILE A 82 3.55 -7.86 -0.35
CA ILE A 82 3.58 -9.18 0.28
C ILE A 82 2.76 -10.18 -0.53
N GLY A 83 1.42 -9.99 -0.57
CA GLY A 83 0.55 -10.74 -1.46
C GLY A 83 0.45 -12.24 -1.22
N ASN A 84 0.83 -12.73 -0.04
CA ASN A 84 0.80 -14.18 0.23
C ASN A 84 -0.63 -14.74 0.29
N LYS A 85 -1.59 -13.92 0.70
CA LYS A 85 -3.00 -14.31 0.78
C LYS A 85 -3.84 -13.69 -0.34
N VAL A 86 -3.46 -12.50 -0.80
CA VAL A 86 -4.16 -11.76 -1.84
C VAL A 86 -3.24 -11.65 -3.04
N PRO A 87 -3.45 -12.43 -4.10
CA PRO A 87 -2.51 -12.50 -5.23
C PRO A 87 -2.66 -11.35 -6.24
N GLN A 88 -3.43 -10.34 -5.95
CA GLN A 88 -3.50 -9.12 -6.74
C GLN A 88 -2.42 -8.15 -6.24
N LEU A 89 -1.59 -7.62 -7.15
CA LEU A 89 -0.50 -6.72 -6.78
C LEU A 89 -1.04 -5.53 -5.98
N HIS A 90 -0.53 -5.34 -4.79
CA HIS A 90 -0.83 -4.18 -3.95
C HIS A 90 0.39 -3.82 -3.13
N MET A 91 0.62 -2.53 -2.98
CA MET A 91 1.81 -2.00 -2.31
C MET A 91 1.41 -1.25 -1.05
N HIS A 92 1.87 -1.77 0.09
CA HIS A 92 1.61 -1.18 1.39
C HIS A 92 2.53 0.02 1.64
N HIS A 93 1.97 1.06 2.27
CA HIS A 93 2.72 2.22 2.74
C HIS A 93 2.32 2.46 4.18
N VAL A 94 3.23 2.26 5.11
CA VAL A 94 2.95 2.36 6.55
C VAL A 94 3.90 3.37 7.18
N VAL A 95 3.33 4.35 7.88
CA VAL A 95 4.13 5.28 8.67
C VAL A 95 4.44 4.64 10.02
N ARG A 96 5.73 4.53 10.33
CA ARG A 96 6.19 3.88 11.54
C ARG A 96 6.76 4.89 12.53
N ARG A 97 6.61 4.57 13.80
CA ARG A 97 7.18 5.34 14.91
C ARG A 97 7.91 4.41 15.85
N GLU A 98 8.98 4.90 16.45
CA GLU A 98 9.74 4.11 17.44
C GLU A 98 8.86 3.72 18.62
N SER A 99 7.79 4.49 18.87
CA SER A 99 6.82 4.21 19.94
C SER A 99 5.70 3.26 19.52
N ASP A 100 5.64 2.80 18.28
CA ASP A 100 4.52 1.95 17.84
C ASP A 100 4.66 0.52 18.37
N ALA A 101 3.54 -0.22 18.35
CA ALA A 101 3.42 -1.51 19.01
C ALA A 101 4.38 -2.59 18.48
N ALA A 102 4.74 -2.54 17.19
CA ALA A 102 5.57 -3.56 16.57
C ALA A 102 7.05 -3.18 16.45
N TRP A 103 7.37 -1.90 16.67
CA TRP A 103 8.75 -1.41 16.45
C TRP A 103 9.80 -2.22 17.21
N PRO A 104 10.95 -2.57 16.61
CA PRO A 104 11.39 -2.24 15.23
C PRO A 104 10.99 -3.27 14.19
N GLY A 105 10.16 -4.21 14.51
CA GLY A 105 9.69 -5.23 13.60
C GLY A 105 8.63 -4.72 12.63
N PRO A 106 8.33 -5.49 11.56
CA PRO A 106 7.27 -5.12 10.62
C PRO A 106 5.90 -5.22 11.28
N VAL A 107 4.91 -4.54 10.67
CA VAL A 107 3.55 -4.54 11.22
C VAL A 107 2.78 -5.83 10.92
N TRP A 108 3.13 -6.52 9.81
CA TRP A 108 2.40 -7.71 9.37
C TRP A 108 2.63 -8.86 10.35
N GLY A 109 1.53 -9.36 10.92
CA GLY A 109 1.56 -10.43 11.89
C GLY A 109 1.93 -10.01 13.32
N ALA A 110 2.18 -8.74 13.56
CA ALA A 110 2.57 -8.25 14.87
C ALA A 110 1.38 -7.83 15.74
N VAL A 111 0.29 -7.37 15.12
CA VAL A 111 -0.96 -6.95 15.79
C VAL A 111 -2.12 -7.65 15.10
N GLU A 112 -2.98 -8.29 15.86
CA GLU A 112 -4.15 -8.99 15.35
C GLU A 112 -5.37 -8.09 15.13
#